data_8714ec195dcf36e932766d5b05ab431f
#
_entry.id   8714ec195dcf36e932766d5b05ab431f
#
_cell.length_a   1.000
_cell.length_b   1.000
_cell.length_c   1.000
_cell.angle_alpha   90.00
_cell.angle_beta   90.00
_cell.angle_gamma   90.00
#
_symmetry.space_group_name_H-M   'P 1'
#
loop_
_entity.id
_entity.type
_entity.pdbx_description
1 polymer ?
#
loop_
_entity_poly.entity_id
_entity_poly.type
_entity_poly.pdbx_seq_one_letter_code
_entity_poly.pdbx_strand_id
1 'polypeptide(L)'
;DLRMSRGLGDVYKRQVMILLAAFLSFKTTNPEIRKKNHFTWGAIQEVAVLFIGIFITMQPALMILKSAGAELGLTHPSQMFWVTGALSSFLDNTPTYLVFLTTAGSMGFVSGLTTALGVVPAKMLTAISCGAVFMGAITYIGNAPNFMVKSISDENGVKMPSFFGYIVWSLCCLVPVFLIDTLLFFI
;
A
#
# COMPACT_ATOMS: atom_id res chain seq x y z
N ASP A 1 -21.28 4.74 16.02
CA ASP A 1 -21.70 5.39 14.77
C ASP A 1 -21.21 6.82 14.59
N LEU A 2 -21.20 7.63 15.65
CA LEU A 2 -20.69 9.01 15.56
C LEU A 2 -19.18 9.11 15.24
N ARG A 3 -18.37 8.15 15.66
CA ARG A 3 -16.93 8.11 15.33
C ARG A 3 -16.70 7.74 13.86
N MET A 4 -17.49 6.83 13.32
CA MET A 4 -17.41 6.43 11.92
C MET A 4 -17.91 7.55 10.99
N SER A 5 -18.97 8.23 11.36
CA SER A 5 -19.50 9.41 10.66
C SER A 5 -18.50 10.58 10.63
N ARG A 6 -17.81 10.86 11.75
CA ARG A 6 -16.73 11.87 11.80
C ARG A 6 -15.54 11.50 10.93
N GLY A 7 -15.11 10.23 10.95
CA GLY A 7 -14.02 9.74 10.10
C GLY A 7 -14.32 9.86 8.61
N LEU A 8 -15.53 9.53 8.19
CA LEU A 8 -15.97 9.71 6.79
C LEU A 8 -16.01 11.18 6.40
N GLY A 9 -16.54 12.06 7.28
CA GLY A 9 -16.55 13.50 7.02
C GLY A 9 -15.15 14.08 6.84
N ASP A 10 -14.18 13.63 7.62
CA ASP A 10 -12.79 14.09 7.51
C ASP A 10 -12.10 13.56 6.25
N VAL A 11 -12.42 12.35 5.81
CA VAL A 11 -11.93 11.80 4.53
C VAL A 11 -12.46 12.64 3.36
N TYR A 12 -13.75 12.94 3.33
CA TYR A 12 -14.33 13.79 2.28
C TYR A 12 -13.73 15.19 2.27
N LYS A 13 -13.54 15.81 3.41
CA LYS A 13 -12.88 17.12 3.52
C LYS A 13 -11.48 17.11 2.91
N ARG A 14 -10.67 16.08 3.25
CA ARG A 14 -9.32 15.90 2.68
C ARG A 14 -9.38 15.73 1.17
N GLN A 15 -10.27 14.92 0.65
CA GLN A 15 -10.45 14.72 -0.79
C GLN A 15 -10.81 16.03 -1.51
N VAL A 16 -11.77 16.77 -0.97
CA VAL A 16 -12.15 18.09 -1.53
C VAL A 16 -10.97 19.06 -1.51
N MET A 17 -10.21 19.11 -0.40
CA MET A 17 -9.02 19.96 -0.32
C MET A 17 -7.93 19.57 -1.34
N ILE A 18 -7.68 18.28 -1.53
CA ILE A 18 -6.73 17.80 -2.53
C ILE A 18 -7.17 18.17 -3.95
N LEU A 19 -8.44 17.96 -4.28
CA LEU A 19 -8.98 18.32 -5.59
C LEU A 19 -8.94 19.84 -5.82
N LEU A 20 -9.25 20.63 -4.79
CA LEU A 20 -9.17 22.10 -4.86
C LEU A 20 -7.72 22.54 -5.06
N ALA A 21 -6.77 21.99 -4.30
CA ALA A 21 -5.36 22.30 -4.44
C ALA A 21 -4.83 21.91 -5.83
N ALA A 22 -5.22 20.76 -6.36
CA ALA A 22 -4.88 20.32 -7.72
C ALA A 22 -5.46 21.28 -8.77
N PHE A 23 -6.73 21.68 -8.63
CA PHE A 23 -7.37 22.64 -9.52
C PHE A 23 -6.69 24.01 -9.47
N LEU A 24 -6.41 24.53 -8.28
CA LEU A 24 -5.70 25.81 -8.10
C LEU A 24 -4.30 25.73 -8.71
N SER A 25 -3.54 24.68 -8.42
CA SER A 25 -2.23 24.44 -9.02
C SER A 25 -2.32 24.42 -10.55
N PHE A 26 -3.36 23.76 -11.09
CA PHE A 26 -3.56 23.71 -12.54
C PHE A 26 -3.86 25.08 -13.15
N LYS A 27 -4.59 25.94 -12.46
CA LYS A 27 -4.97 27.29 -12.92
C LYS A 27 -3.86 28.31 -12.72
N THR A 28 -3.11 28.24 -11.62
CA THR A 28 -2.12 29.27 -11.24
C THR A 28 -0.71 28.99 -11.75
N THR A 29 -0.37 27.73 -12.05
CA THR A 29 0.97 27.41 -12.56
C THR A 29 1.16 27.86 -14.00
N ASN A 30 2.24 28.59 -14.25
CA ASN A 30 2.59 29.05 -15.58
C ASN A 30 2.75 27.84 -16.55
N PRO A 31 2.07 27.86 -17.73
CA PRO A 31 2.17 26.78 -18.72
C PRO A 31 3.61 26.47 -19.18
N GLU A 32 4.49 27.46 -19.20
CA GLU A 32 5.90 27.27 -19.56
C GLU A 32 6.65 26.37 -18.58
N ILE A 33 6.33 26.47 -17.27
CA ILE A 33 6.94 25.60 -16.24
C ILE A 33 6.55 24.15 -16.48
N ARG A 34 5.28 23.89 -16.81
CA ARG A 34 4.81 22.55 -17.14
C ARG A 34 5.47 22.00 -18.40
N LYS A 35 5.62 22.83 -19.40
CA LYS A 35 6.30 22.47 -20.67
C LYS A 35 7.77 22.14 -20.42
N LYS A 36 8.46 22.92 -19.61
CA LYS A 36 9.86 22.67 -19.20
C LYS A 36 10.02 21.39 -18.40
N ASN A 37 9.03 21.05 -17.56
CA ASN A 37 9.02 19.84 -16.75
C ASN A 37 8.45 18.62 -17.50
N HIS A 38 8.19 18.72 -18.79
CA HIS A 38 7.61 17.66 -19.62
C HIS A 38 6.36 17.03 -19.00
N PHE A 39 5.53 17.84 -18.30
CA PHE A 39 4.34 17.34 -17.61
C PHE A 39 3.36 16.70 -18.60
N THR A 40 3.03 15.44 -18.37
CA THR A 40 2.01 14.69 -19.11
C THR A 40 1.02 14.03 -18.15
N TRP A 41 -0.19 13.77 -18.63
CA TRP A 41 -1.19 13.01 -17.88
C TRP A 41 -1.00 11.49 -17.99
N GLY A 42 -0.08 11.01 -18.82
CA GLY A 42 0.11 9.59 -19.12
C GLY A 42 0.29 8.74 -17.87
N ALA A 43 1.25 9.09 -17.01
CA ALA A 43 1.51 8.34 -15.77
C ALA A 43 0.30 8.27 -14.83
N ILE A 44 -0.48 9.37 -14.73
CA ILE A 44 -1.69 9.41 -13.89
C ILE A 44 -2.79 8.51 -14.49
N GLN A 45 -2.95 8.53 -15.81
CA GLN A 45 -3.93 7.69 -16.51
C GLN A 45 -3.59 6.20 -16.38
N GLU A 46 -2.32 5.83 -16.55
CA GLU A 46 -1.86 4.44 -16.38
C GLU A 46 -2.15 3.93 -14.97
N VAL A 47 -1.80 4.72 -13.96
CA VAL A 47 -2.06 4.36 -12.56
C VAL A 47 -3.57 4.26 -12.29
N ALA A 48 -4.37 5.20 -12.81
CA ALA A 48 -5.83 5.16 -12.62
C ALA A 48 -6.46 3.90 -13.24
N VAL A 49 -6.09 3.54 -14.46
CA VAL A 49 -6.57 2.33 -15.14
C VAL A 49 -6.13 1.08 -14.39
N LEU A 50 -4.87 1.04 -13.94
CA LEU A 50 -4.32 -0.07 -13.16
C LEU A 50 -5.13 -0.28 -11.87
N PHE A 51 -5.36 0.78 -11.08
CA PHE A 51 -6.12 0.67 -9.84
C PHE A 51 -7.58 0.25 -10.07
N ILE A 52 -8.25 0.80 -11.09
CA ILE A 52 -9.61 0.36 -11.45
C ILE A 52 -9.61 -1.15 -11.74
N GLY A 53 -8.65 -1.63 -12.55
CA GLY A 53 -8.50 -3.05 -12.85
C GLY A 53 -8.27 -3.89 -11.58
N ILE A 54 -7.35 -3.50 -10.72
CA ILE A 54 -7.04 -4.19 -9.46
C ILE A 54 -8.28 -4.26 -8.56
N PHE A 55 -8.97 -3.14 -8.31
CA PHE A 55 -10.14 -3.12 -7.42
C PHE A 55 -11.30 -3.96 -7.93
N ILE A 56 -11.51 -4.05 -9.25
CA ILE A 56 -12.52 -4.91 -9.84
C ILE A 56 -12.13 -6.40 -9.68
N THR A 57 -10.91 -6.75 -10.08
CA THR A 57 -10.45 -8.14 -10.07
C THR A 57 -10.20 -8.70 -8.68
N MET A 58 -9.96 -7.85 -7.69
CA MET A 58 -9.73 -8.24 -6.30
C MET A 58 -11.04 -8.69 -5.59
N GLN A 59 -12.22 -8.28 -6.03
CA GLN A 59 -13.48 -8.55 -5.34
C GLN A 59 -13.73 -10.06 -5.09
N PRO A 60 -13.59 -10.97 -6.06
CA PRO A 60 -13.75 -12.41 -5.83
C PRO A 60 -12.76 -12.94 -4.79
N ALA A 61 -11.51 -12.50 -4.83
CA ALA A 61 -10.49 -12.91 -3.86
C ALA A 61 -10.85 -12.47 -2.43
N LEU A 62 -11.34 -11.24 -2.26
CA LEU A 62 -11.81 -10.74 -0.96
C LEU A 62 -13.02 -11.53 -0.44
N MET A 63 -13.93 -11.95 -1.30
CA MET A 63 -15.06 -12.80 -0.91
C MET A 63 -14.61 -14.17 -0.40
N ILE A 64 -13.68 -14.81 -1.08
CA ILE A 64 -13.09 -16.10 -0.67
C ILE A 64 -12.36 -15.95 0.66
N LEU A 65 -11.53 -14.93 0.81
CA LEU A 65 -10.79 -14.68 2.05
C LEU A 65 -11.70 -14.34 3.23
N LYS A 66 -12.82 -13.68 2.99
CA LYS A 66 -13.81 -13.40 4.03
C LYS A 66 -14.47 -14.68 4.57
N SER A 67 -14.64 -15.71 3.74
CA SER A 67 -15.24 -16.98 4.14
C SER A 67 -14.23 -18.02 4.65
N ALA A 68 -13.03 -18.07 4.05
CA ALA A 68 -12.02 -19.09 4.30
C ALA A 68 -10.69 -18.54 4.85
N GLY A 69 -10.62 -17.25 5.15
CA GLY A 69 -9.37 -16.61 5.61
C GLY A 69 -8.82 -17.20 6.91
N ALA A 70 -9.70 -17.66 7.81
CA ALA A 70 -9.30 -18.31 9.05
C ALA A 70 -8.55 -19.65 8.82
N GLU A 71 -8.81 -20.33 7.70
CA GLU A 71 -8.18 -21.60 7.34
C GLU A 71 -6.71 -21.44 6.91
N LEU A 72 -6.28 -20.22 6.59
CA LEU A 72 -4.89 -19.93 6.23
C LEU A 72 -3.90 -20.10 7.39
N GLY A 73 -4.39 -20.23 8.62
CA GLY A 73 -3.56 -20.50 9.80
C GLY A 73 -2.59 -19.37 10.18
N LEU A 74 -2.81 -18.15 9.68
CA LEU A 74 -1.95 -16.97 9.96
C LEU A 74 -2.34 -16.33 11.30
N THR A 75 -2.09 -17.01 12.41
CA THR A 75 -2.56 -16.63 13.74
C THR A 75 -1.63 -15.68 14.50
N HIS A 76 -0.37 -15.60 14.10
CA HIS A 76 0.65 -14.77 14.75
C HIS A 76 0.91 -13.45 14.01
N PRO A 77 1.16 -12.33 14.73
CA PRO A 77 1.49 -11.06 14.10
C PRO A 77 2.73 -11.13 13.21
N SER A 78 3.76 -11.88 13.60
CA SER A 78 4.96 -12.07 12.78
C SER A 78 4.67 -12.76 11.44
N GLN A 79 3.79 -13.77 11.42
CA GLN A 79 3.36 -14.41 10.17
C GLN A 79 2.63 -13.42 9.26
N MET A 80 1.70 -12.64 9.83
CA MET A 80 0.98 -11.61 9.08
C MET A 80 1.92 -10.56 8.51
N PHE A 81 2.93 -10.12 9.28
CA PHE A 81 3.92 -9.15 8.81
C PHE A 81 4.67 -9.67 7.58
N TRP A 82 5.24 -10.87 7.65
CA TRP A 82 6.06 -11.42 6.59
C TRP A 82 5.25 -11.81 5.34
N VAL A 83 4.09 -12.45 5.52
CA VAL A 83 3.27 -12.88 4.38
C VAL A 83 2.64 -11.67 3.68
N THR A 84 2.12 -10.70 4.44
CA THR A 84 1.62 -9.43 3.89
C THR A 84 2.73 -8.70 3.14
N GLY A 85 3.90 -8.60 3.75
CA GLY A 85 5.02 -7.90 3.17
C GLY A 85 5.56 -8.56 1.90
N ALA A 86 5.72 -9.88 1.92
CA ALA A 86 6.15 -10.63 0.73
C ALA A 86 5.20 -10.39 -0.45
N LEU A 87 3.89 -10.40 -0.22
CA LEU A 87 2.92 -10.13 -1.25
C LEU A 87 2.95 -8.65 -1.69
N SER A 88 3.09 -7.72 -0.74
CA SER A 88 3.19 -6.27 -1.02
C SER A 88 4.44 -5.89 -1.81
N SER A 89 5.48 -6.72 -1.79
CA SER A 89 6.66 -6.50 -2.62
C SER A 89 6.38 -6.57 -4.13
N PHE A 90 5.29 -7.21 -4.52
CA PHE A 90 4.89 -7.39 -5.93
C PHE A 90 3.54 -6.74 -6.25
N LEU A 91 2.68 -6.59 -5.24
CA LEU A 91 1.40 -5.90 -5.36
C LEU A 91 1.49 -4.56 -4.64
N ASP A 92 0.65 -3.61 -5.04
CA ASP A 92 0.57 -2.31 -4.35
C ASP A 92 0.12 -2.48 -2.88
N ASN A 93 0.56 -1.57 -2.02
CA ASN A 93 0.32 -1.61 -0.57
C ASN A 93 -1.17 -1.69 -0.21
N THR A 94 -2.01 -0.90 -0.86
CA THR A 94 -3.44 -0.79 -0.52
C THR A 94 -4.22 -2.07 -0.80
N PRO A 95 -4.14 -2.70 -1.98
CA PRO A 95 -4.78 -3.98 -2.23
C PRO A 95 -4.32 -5.06 -1.25
N THR A 96 -3.01 -5.14 -1.01
CA THR A 96 -2.42 -6.13 -0.11
C THR A 96 -2.91 -5.94 1.32
N TYR A 97 -2.92 -4.71 1.81
CA TYR A 97 -3.46 -4.39 3.13
C TYR A 97 -4.92 -4.84 3.27
N LEU A 98 -5.77 -4.56 2.28
CA LEU A 98 -7.19 -4.95 2.31
C LEU A 98 -7.37 -6.47 2.33
N VAL A 99 -6.59 -7.21 1.56
CA VAL A 99 -6.61 -8.68 1.54
C VAL A 99 -6.33 -9.24 2.95
N PHE A 100 -5.23 -8.83 3.57
CA PHE A 100 -4.86 -9.35 4.89
C PHE A 100 -5.71 -8.80 6.04
N LEU A 101 -6.22 -7.58 5.93
CA LEU A 101 -7.20 -7.07 6.87
C LEU A 101 -8.52 -7.86 6.81
N THR A 102 -8.97 -8.23 5.60
CA THR A 102 -10.15 -9.09 5.43
C THR A 102 -9.93 -10.47 6.03
N THR A 103 -8.75 -11.06 5.79
CA THR A 103 -8.34 -12.34 6.37
C THR A 103 -8.35 -12.26 7.90
N ALA A 104 -7.69 -11.28 8.49
CA ALA A 104 -7.66 -11.10 9.95
C ALA A 104 -9.06 -10.83 10.53
N GLY A 105 -9.88 -10.04 9.85
CA GLY A 105 -11.26 -9.76 10.27
C GLY A 105 -12.18 -10.98 10.24
N SER A 106 -11.90 -11.98 9.40
CA SER A 106 -12.67 -13.24 9.31
C SER A 106 -12.31 -14.25 10.40
N MET A 107 -11.21 -14.04 11.14
CA MET A 107 -10.74 -14.98 12.18
C MET A 107 -11.59 -14.98 13.47
N GLY A 108 -12.54 -14.06 13.61
CA GLY A 108 -13.46 -14.05 14.75
C GLY A 108 -12.82 -13.68 16.09
N PHE A 109 -11.82 -12.81 16.10
CA PHE A 109 -11.22 -12.31 17.33
C PHE A 109 -12.26 -11.62 18.22
N VAL A 110 -12.25 -11.94 19.53
CA VAL A 110 -13.18 -11.38 20.52
C VAL A 110 -12.71 -10.01 21.02
N SER A 111 -11.41 -9.78 21.07
CA SER A 111 -10.79 -8.55 21.58
C SER A 111 -9.87 -7.90 20.56
N GLY A 112 -9.98 -6.59 20.41
CA GLY A 112 -9.16 -5.83 19.48
C GLY A 112 -9.83 -4.54 19.03
N LEU A 113 -9.34 -3.98 17.93
CA LEU A 113 -9.92 -2.81 17.29
C LEU A 113 -11.04 -3.24 16.35
N THR A 114 -12.20 -2.60 16.49
CA THR A 114 -13.33 -2.82 15.58
C THR A 114 -13.04 -2.13 14.25
N THR A 115 -12.93 -2.92 13.20
CA THR A 115 -12.80 -2.45 11.82
C THR A 115 -14.08 -2.69 11.03
N ALA A 116 -14.18 -2.15 9.83
CA ALA A 116 -15.31 -2.43 8.93
C ALA A 116 -15.38 -3.92 8.49
N LEU A 117 -14.29 -4.68 8.65
CA LEU A 117 -14.16 -6.06 8.21
C LEU A 117 -14.17 -7.07 9.36
N GLY A 118 -14.25 -6.59 10.62
CA GLY A 118 -14.26 -7.43 11.81
C GLY A 118 -13.41 -6.86 12.94
N VAL A 119 -13.31 -7.60 14.04
CA VAL A 119 -12.44 -7.26 15.17
C VAL A 119 -11.06 -7.82 14.94
N VAL A 120 -10.03 -6.97 15.02
CA VAL A 120 -8.63 -7.35 14.78
C VAL A 120 -7.76 -6.87 15.95
N PRO A 121 -6.94 -7.74 16.57
CA PRO A 121 -6.00 -7.34 17.60
C PRO A 121 -5.05 -6.24 17.13
N ALA A 122 -4.75 -5.25 17.97
CA ALA A 122 -3.92 -4.11 17.60
C ALA A 122 -2.55 -4.53 17.05
N LYS A 123 -1.87 -5.49 17.69
CA LYS A 123 -0.58 -6.03 17.19
C LYS A 123 -0.70 -6.64 15.79
N MET A 124 -1.80 -7.36 15.52
CA MET A 124 -2.05 -7.97 14.22
C MET A 124 -2.27 -6.91 13.15
N LEU A 125 -3.08 -5.89 13.46
CA LEU A 125 -3.33 -4.77 12.55
C LEU A 125 -2.06 -3.98 12.25
N THR A 126 -1.23 -3.74 13.27
CA THR A 126 0.08 -3.09 13.10
C THR A 126 0.99 -3.94 12.21
N ALA A 127 1.05 -5.24 12.43
CA ALA A 127 1.87 -6.15 11.63
C ALA A 127 1.45 -6.15 10.14
N ILE A 128 0.16 -6.21 9.85
CA ILE A 128 -0.38 -6.12 8.49
C ILE A 128 -0.02 -4.77 7.87
N SER A 129 -0.23 -3.67 8.60
CA SER A 129 0.07 -2.32 8.10
C SER A 129 1.56 -2.12 7.80
N CYS A 130 2.42 -2.53 8.73
CA CYS A 130 3.88 -2.41 8.55
C CYS A 130 4.37 -3.32 7.42
N GLY A 131 3.89 -4.56 7.35
CA GLY A 131 4.23 -5.48 6.26
C GLY A 131 3.84 -4.91 4.90
N ALA A 132 2.60 -4.43 4.77
CA ALA A 132 2.12 -3.86 3.52
C ALA A 132 2.91 -2.63 3.08
N VAL A 133 3.30 -1.74 4.01
CA VAL A 133 3.98 -0.49 3.66
C VAL A 133 5.48 -0.69 3.50
N PHE A 134 6.14 -1.35 4.44
CA PHE A 134 7.60 -1.41 4.47
C PHE A 134 8.18 -2.30 3.38
N MET A 135 7.59 -3.49 3.16
CA MET A 135 8.11 -4.42 2.17
C MET A 135 7.72 -4.05 0.73
N GLY A 136 6.77 -3.14 0.52
CA GLY A 136 6.52 -2.53 -0.78
C GLY A 136 7.75 -1.82 -1.37
N ALA A 137 8.74 -1.47 -0.53
CA ALA A 137 10.00 -0.89 -0.96
C ALA A 137 11.00 -1.90 -1.55
N ILE A 138 10.76 -3.21 -1.44
CA ILE A 138 11.70 -4.26 -1.90
C ILE A 138 11.82 -4.28 -3.42
N THR A 139 10.77 -3.94 -4.15
CA THR A 139 10.80 -3.94 -5.61
C THR A 139 10.37 -2.59 -6.19
N TYR A 140 10.66 -2.34 -7.46
CA TYR A 140 10.16 -1.15 -8.15
C TYR A 140 8.64 -1.15 -8.34
N ILE A 141 8.01 -2.31 -8.39
CA ILE A 141 6.57 -2.47 -8.65
C ILE A 141 5.74 -2.61 -7.37
N GLY A 142 6.36 -2.86 -6.22
CA GLY A 142 5.67 -3.01 -4.94
C GLY A 142 5.05 -1.71 -4.42
N ASN A 143 5.44 -0.57 -5.00
CA ASN A 143 4.83 0.72 -4.69
C ASN A 143 4.96 1.66 -5.90
N ALA A 144 3.87 2.28 -6.34
CA ALA A 144 3.85 3.18 -7.49
C ALA A 144 4.91 4.30 -7.44
N PRO A 145 5.17 4.98 -6.30
CA PRO A 145 6.25 5.96 -6.21
C PRO A 145 7.64 5.43 -6.54
N ASN A 146 7.96 4.18 -6.23
CA ASN A 146 9.28 3.60 -6.49
C ASN A 146 9.58 3.57 -8.00
N PHE A 147 8.60 3.15 -8.80
CA PHE A 147 8.72 3.11 -10.25
C PHE A 147 8.84 4.52 -10.85
N MET A 148 8.05 5.48 -10.34
CA MET A 148 8.13 6.87 -10.77
C MET A 148 9.50 7.49 -10.50
N VAL A 149 10.05 7.29 -9.29
CA VAL A 149 11.39 7.79 -8.93
C VAL A 149 12.45 7.18 -9.82
N LYS A 150 12.36 5.87 -10.11
CA LYS A 150 13.26 5.22 -11.06
C LYS A 150 13.20 5.87 -12.44
N SER A 151 11.99 6.05 -12.98
CA SER A 151 11.78 6.66 -14.30
C SER A 151 12.36 8.08 -14.36
N ILE A 152 12.06 8.91 -13.36
CA ILE A 152 12.58 10.29 -13.27
C ILE A 152 14.12 10.29 -13.18
N SER A 153 14.72 9.36 -12.43
CA SER A 153 16.18 9.26 -12.31
C SER A 153 16.83 8.89 -13.64
N ASP A 154 16.28 7.89 -14.32
CA ASP A 154 16.78 7.46 -15.63
C ASP A 154 16.67 8.58 -16.69
N GLU A 155 15.55 9.33 -16.70
CA GLU A 155 15.33 10.48 -17.57
C GLU A 155 16.34 11.62 -17.30
N ASN A 156 16.79 11.77 -16.07
CA ASN A 156 17.79 12.77 -15.67
C ASN A 156 19.24 12.24 -15.76
N GLY A 157 19.47 11.10 -16.39
CA GLY A 157 20.81 10.55 -16.65
C GLY A 157 21.44 9.82 -15.46
N VAL A 158 20.70 9.60 -14.38
CA VAL A 158 21.12 8.80 -13.24
C VAL A 158 20.73 7.34 -13.50
N LYS A 159 21.72 6.50 -13.80
CA LYS A 159 21.48 5.07 -14.06
C LYS A 159 21.04 4.36 -12.79
N MET A 160 19.80 3.92 -12.76
CA MET A 160 19.27 3.11 -11.69
C MET A 160 19.61 1.61 -11.92
N PRO A 161 19.74 0.82 -10.84
CA PRO A 161 19.91 -0.62 -10.96
C PRO A 161 18.81 -1.28 -11.79
N SER A 162 19.14 -2.41 -12.44
CA SER A 162 18.12 -3.24 -13.08
C SER A 162 17.09 -3.74 -12.04
N PHE A 163 15.95 -4.22 -12.51
CA PHE A 163 14.88 -4.71 -11.64
C PHE A 163 15.39 -5.72 -10.59
N PHE A 164 16.08 -6.76 -11.03
CA PHE A 164 16.66 -7.76 -10.13
C PHE A 164 17.83 -7.22 -9.29
N GLY A 165 18.65 -6.33 -9.85
CA GLY A 165 19.72 -5.67 -9.11
C GLY A 165 19.19 -4.84 -7.95
N TYR A 166 18.08 -4.11 -8.15
CA TYR A 166 17.42 -3.37 -7.09
C TYR A 166 16.90 -4.29 -5.99
N ILE A 167 16.25 -5.41 -6.34
CA ILE A 167 15.76 -6.39 -5.37
C ILE A 167 16.90 -6.91 -4.48
N VAL A 168 18.04 -7.26 -5.06
CA VAL A 168 19.19 -7.75 -4.26
C VAL A 168 19.66 -6.68 -3.27
N TRP A 169 19.82 -5.44 -3.71
CA TRP A 169 20.20 -4.34 -2.83
C TRP A 169 19.17 -4.11 -1.73
N SER A 170 17.89 -4.07 -2.08
CA SER A 170 16.80 -3.88 -1.13
C SER A 170 16.75 -5.00 -0.10
N LEU A 171 16.85 -6.25 -0.51
CA LEU A 171 16.88 -7.39 0.41
C LEU A 171 18.07 -7.31 1.38
N CYS A 172 19.27 -7.00 0.89
CA CYS A 172 20.45 -6.88 1.74
C CYS A 172 20.30 -5.78 2.80
N CYS A 173 19.67 -4.66 2.46
CA CYS A 173 19.53 -3.52 3.38
C CYS A 173 18.29 -3.64 4.27
N LEU A 174 17.14 -4.05 3.72
CA LEU A 174 15.85 -3.98 4.42
C LEU A 174 15.55 -5.23 5.24
N VAL A 175 15.92 -6.43 4.78
CA VAL A 175 15.61 -7.66 5.53
C VAL A 175 16.23 -7.68 6.93
N PRO A 176 17.47 -7.24 7.16
CA PRO A 176 18.00 -7.12 8.53
C PRO A 176 17.16 -6.21 9.43
N VAL A 177 16.66 -5.09 8.89
CA VAL A 177 15.77 -4.17 9.62
C VAL A 177 14.45 -4.85 9.94
N PHE A 178 13.83 -5.52 8.96
CA PHE A 178 12.57 -6.25 9.16
C PHE A 178 12.68 -7.39 10.16
N LEU A 179 13.84 -8.05 10.25
CA LEU A 179 14.09 -9.05 11.29
C LEU A 179 14.13 -8.41 12.67
N ILE A 180 14.79 -7.26 12.80
CA ILE A 180 14.81 -6.51 14.06
C ILE A 180 13.39 -6.06 14.44
N ASP A 181 12.63 -5.50 13.50
CA ASP A 181 11.23 -5.11 13.73
C ASP A 181 10.37 -6.30 14.16
N THR A 182 10.58 -7.45 13.55
CA THR A 182 9.87 -8.69 13.93
C THR A 182 10.16 -9.08 15.37
N LEU A 183 11.43 -9.07 15.76
CA LEU A 183 11.86 -9.45 17.11
C LEU A 183 11.36 -8.48 18.18
N LEU A 184 11.34 -7.18 17.86
CA LEU A 184 10.96 -6.14 18.84
C LEU A 184 9.45 -5.96 18.98
N PHE A 185 8.68 -6.13 17.90
CA PHE A 185 7.27 -5.72 17.88
C PHE A 185 6.29 -6.85 17.61
N PHE A 186 6.69 -7.95 16.96
CA PHE A 186 5.77 -8.96 16.44
C PHE A 186 5.97 -10.38 17.03
N ILE A 187 6.91 -10.54 17.93
CA ILE A 187 7.07 -11.75 18.76
C ILE A 187 6.48 -11.59 20.16
#